data_9c491d0eb91642c5b4e011cddf272e1e
#
_entry.id   9c491d0eb91642c5b4e011cddf272e1e
#
_cell.length_a   1.000
_cell.length_b   1.000
_cell.length_c   1.000
_cell.angle_alpha   90.00
_cell.angle_beta   90.00
_cell.angle_gamma   90.00
#
_symmetry.space_group_name_H-M   'P 1'
#
loop_
_entity.id
_entity.type
_entity.pdbx_description
1 polymer ?
#
loop_
_entity_poly.entity_id
_entity_poly.type
_entity_poly.pdbx_seq_one_letter_code
_entity_poly.pdbx_strand_id
1 'polypeptide(L)'
;MLFRSGLMRELEGRAEALAGTFNAQDVANTLWAACVFFLVFDLCQGRWCVHSFVQRLVSLGDAASFNTAQLCQVHQFFVGCSVEPRLCMEAVKDMWALKETCREAFECAKSAPSVTQRQVSETLRHMGLTVEDEARCLRSAYSIDMLVHDSGRGMGGEKNNSKGTWSVEFDGPSHFLASGAPTGATLLKRRYLQLLGHTLVSVPYWEWERCQGADEREQYLRSKLDGCRPFKFSKMERLGSD
;
A
#
# COMPACT_ATOMS: atom_id res chain seq x y z
N MET A 1 13.32 6.07 -23.81
CA MET A 1 13.56 5.55 -22.46
C MET A 1 14.90 5.97 -21.85
N LEU A 2 15.98 6.11 -22.59
CA LEU A 2 17.32 6.49 -22.10
C LEU A 2 17.43 7.91 -21.48
N PHE A 3 16.63 8.87 -21.93
CA PHE A 3 16.69 10.26 -21.45
C PHE A 3 16.21 10.42 -19.98
N ARG A 4 15.26 9.59 -19.53
CA ARG A 4 14.74 9.62 -18.14
C ARG A 4 15.76 9.06 -17.14
N SER A 5 16.58 8.09 -17.52
CA SER A 5 17.57 7.47 -16.63
C SER A 5 18.78 8.39 -16.34
N GLY A 6 19.15 9.27 -17.26
CA GLY A 6 20.23 10.25 -17.08
C GLY A 6 19.84 11.35 -16.07
N LEU A 7 18.67 11.96 -16.28
CA LEU A 7 18.15 13.00 -15.39
C LEU A 7 17.94 12.48 -13.97
N MET A 8 17.38 11.29 -13.81
CA MET A 8 17.15 10.69 -12.48
C MET A 8 18.46 10.43 -11.74
N ARG A 9 19.51 9.95 -12.44
CA ARG A 9 20.84 9.77 -11.84
C ARG A 9 21.50 11.08 -11.43
N GLU A 10 21.34 12.12 -12.23
CA GLU A 10 21.88 13.44 -11.89
C GLU A 10 21.15 14.04 -10.68
N LEU A 11 19.83 13.94 -10.63
CA LEU A 11 19.02 14.35 -9.48
C LEU A 11 19.38 13.56 -8.21
N GLU A 12 19.60 12.25 -8.32
CA GLU A 12 20.06 11.40 -7.24
C GLU A 12 21.41 11.86 -6.68
N GLY A 13 22.43 12.00 -7.53
CA GLY A 13 23.76 12.44 -7.09
C GLY A 13 23.74 13.83 -6.46
N ARG A 14 22.91 14.74 -6.97
CA ARG A 14 22.74 16.08 -6.40
C ARG A 14 22.02 16.04 -5.06
N ALA A 15 20.98 15.23 -4.95
CA ALA A 15 20.25 15.04 -3.70
C ALA A 15 21.14 14.42 -2.61
N GLU A 16 21.95 13.41 -2.96
CA GLU A 16 22.93 12.82 -2.04
C GLU A 16 23.96 13.85 -1.54
N ALA A 17 24.50 14.68 -2.42
CA ALA A 17 25.46 15.72 -2.05
C ALA A 17 24.85 16.75 -1.08
N LEU A 18 23.56 16.99 -1.14
CA LEU A 18 22.84 17.94 -0.31
C LEU A 18 22.16 17.30 0.91
N ALA A 19 22.15 16.00 1.04
CA ALA A 19 21.40 15.28 2.08
C ALA A 19 21.67 15.79 3.50
N GLY A 20 22.91 16.18 3.80
CA GLY A 20 23.28 16.76 5.10
C GLY A 20 22.59 18.07 5.44
N THR A 21 22.10 18.82 4.45
CA THR A 21 21.39 20.10 4.63
C THR A 21 19.88 19.94 4.70
N PHE A 22 19.35 18.75 4.40
CA PHE A 22 17.92 18.49 4.35
C PHE A 22 17.28 18.62 5.73
N ASN A 23 16.14 19.29 5.78
CA ASN A 23 15.27 19.31 6.96
C ASN A 23 14.38 18.05 6.99
N ALA A 24 13.55 17.90 8.02
CA ALA A 24 12.67 16.74 8.21
C ALA A 24 11.71 16.54 7.03
N GLN A 25 11.16 17.62 6.45
CA GLN A 25 10.27 17.54 5.29
C GLN A 25 11.00 17.05 4.05
N ASP A 26 12.20 17.55 3.81
CA ASP A 26 13.01 17.15 2.65
C ASP A 26 13.36 15.67 2.72
N VAL A 27 13.77 15.20 3.91
CA VAL A 27 14.10 13.79 4.15
C VAL A 27 12.86 12.90 3.96
N ALA A 28 11.73 13.23 4.59
CA ALA A 28 10.50 12.46 4.49
C ALA A 28 10.00 12.36 3.04
N ASN A 29 9.96 13.49 2.32
CA ASN A 29 9.56 13.54 0.92
C ASN A 29 10.50 12.71 0.03
N THR A 30 11.82 12.82 0.23
CA THR A 30 12.81 12.11 -0.60
C THR A 30 12.75 10.61 -0.37
N LEU A 31 12.67 10.15 0.87
CA LEU A 31 12.55 8.73 1.21
C LEU A 31 11.24 8.14 0.65
N TRP A 32 10.14 8.88 0.79
CA TRP A 32 8.85 8.47 0.23
C TRP A 32 8.88 8.41 -1.31
N ALA A 33 9.40 9.45 -1.95
CA ALA A 33 9.55 9.51 -3.40
C ALA A 33 10.43 8.37 -3.91
N ALA A 34 11.52 8.05 -3.21
CA ALA A 34 12.36 6.91 -3.52
C ALA A 34 11.57 5.61 -3.56
N CYS A 35 10.70 5.35 -2.57
CA CYS A 35 9.85 4.16 -2.58
C CYS A 35 8.91 4.13 -3.80
N VAL A 36 8.26 5.25 -4.13
CA VAL A 36 7.37 5.34 -5.29
C VAL A 36 8.14 5.07 -6.58
N PHE A 37 9.29 5.71 -6.79
CA PHE A 37 10.09 5.54 -8.01
C PHE A 37 10.67 4.14 -8.12
N PHE A 38 11.16 3.59 -7.01
CA PHE A 38 11.79 2.27 -6.98
C PHE A 38 10.80 1.15 -7.32
N LEU A 39 9.62 1.21 -6.71
CA LEU A 39 8.64 0.12 -6.80
C LEU A 39 7.72 0.24 -8.01
N VAL A 40 7.50 1.45 -8.49
CA VAL A 40 6.54 1.70 -9.57
C VAL A 40 7.20 1.70 -10.94
N PHE A 41 8.41 2.22 -11.03
CA PHE A 41 9.01 2.44 -12.34
C PHE A 41 10.14 1.48 -12.68
N ASP A 42 10.57 0.62 -11.74
CA ASP A 42 11.74 -0.27 -11.88
C ASP A 42 12.94 0.45 -12.52
N LEU A 43 13.03 1.77 -12.26
CA LEU A 43 13.97 2.69 -12.94
C LEU A 43 15.39 2.53 -12.46
N CYS A 44 15.62 1.68 -11.47
CA CYS A 44 16.92 1.52 -10.87
C CYS A 44 17.48 0.13 -11.14
N GLN A 45 18.14 -0.05 -12.28
CA GLN A 45 19.13 -1.11 -12.45
C GLN A 45 20.38 -0.88 -11.59
N GLY A 46 20.46 0.25 -10.83
CA GLY A 46 21.50 0.59 -9.88
C GLY A 46 20.91 0.73 -8.46
N ARG A 47 21.73 0.47 -7.44
CA ARG A 47 21.38 0.78 -6.06
C ARG A 47 21.10 2.28 -5.95
N TRP A 48 19.83 2.64 -5.76
CA TRP A 48 19.53 3.96 -5.25
C TRP A 48 20.17 4.07 -3.87
N CYS A 49 21.16 4.92 -3.74
CA CYS A 49 21.84 5.09 -2.48
C CYS A 49 21.01 6.00 -1.58
N VAL A 50 19.97 5.44 -0.95
CA VAL A 50 19.24 6.13 0.11
C VAL A 50 20.08 6.29 1.38
N HIS A 51 21.34 5.83 1.36
CA HIS A 51 22.21 5.79 2.53
C HIS A 51 22.40 7.15 3.18
N SER A 52 22.70 8.19 2.40
CA SER A 52 22.90 9.56 2.89
C SER A 52 21.61 10.14 3.50
N PHE A 53 20.45 9.81 2.94
CA PHE A 53 19.15 10.24 3.48
C PHE A 53 18.79 9.49 4.76
N VAL A 54 19.14 8.20 4.84
CA VAL A 54 18.97 7.43 6.08
C VAL A 54 19.91 7.92 7.16
N GLN A 55 21.17 8.25 6.85
CA GLN A 55 22.07 8.89 7.80
C GLN A 55 21.52 10.24 8.27
N ARG A 56 20.94 11.02 7.37
CA ARG A 56 20.30 12.28 7.74
C ARG A 56 19.07 12.05 8.60
N LEU A 57 18.23 11.05 8.29
CA LEU A 57 17.11 10.64 9.14
C LEU A 57 17.58 10.31 10.56
N VAL A 58 18.64 9.51 10.68
CA VAL A 58 19.28 9.19 11.98
C VAL A 58 19.77 10.44 12.69
N SER A 59 20.40 11.39 11.98
CA SER A 59 20.93 12.62 12.58
C SER A 59 19.84 13.60 13.04
N LEU A 60 18.65 13.56 12.45
CA LEU A 60 17.48 14.31 12.93
C LEU A 60 16.93 13.74 14.24
N GLY A 61 17.23 12.49 14.53
CA GLY A 61 17.23 11.80 15.83
C GLY A 61 15.86 11.58 16.42
N ASP A 62 15.06 12.62 16.66
CA ASP A 62 13.83 12.54 17.43
C ASP A 62 12.59 12.66 16.52
N ALA A 63 11.58 11.85 16.83
CA ALA A 63 10.26 11.93 16.22
C ALA A 63 9.62 13.34 16.36
N ALA A 64 9.98 14.09 17.40
CA ALA A 64 9.55 15.46 17.62
C ALA A 64 10.01 16.44 16.50
N SER A 65 11.02 16.06 15.71
CA SER A 65 11.46 16.83 14.55
C SER A 65 10.49 16.74 13.36
N PHE A 66 9.51 15.82 13.40
CA PHE A 66 8.61 15.51 12.30
C PHE A 66 7.16 15.83 12.66
N ASN A 67 6.40 16.37 11.72
CA ASN A 67 4.94 16.44 11.85
C ASN A 67 4.29 15.09 11.45
N THR A 68 2.99 14.95 11.71
CA THR A 68 2.24 13.71 11.43
C THR A 68 2.36 13.26 9.96
N ALA A 69 2.27 14.18 8.99
CA ALA A 69 2.36 13.83 7.58
C ALA A 69 3.75 13.28 7.21
N GLN A 70 4.80 13.87 7.76
CA GLN A 70 6.18 13.42 7.58
C GLN A 70 6.42 12.06 8.23
N LEU A 71 5.90 11.84 9.44
CA LEU A 71 5.94 10.53 10.11
C LEU A 71 5.24 9.44 9.27
N CYS A 72 4.09 9.76 8.68
CA CYS A 72 3.40 8.86 7.76
C CYS A 72 4.23 8.52 6.51
N GLN A 73 4.95 9.49 5.94
CA GLN A 73 5.84 9.25 4.80
C GLN A 73 7.04 8.37 5.19
N VAL A 74 7.64 8.65 6.34
CA VAL A 74 8.76 7.85 6.88
C VAL A 74 8.29 6.43 7.22
N HIS A 75 7.06 6.27 7.76
CA HIS A 75 6.47 4.94 7.97
C HIS A 75 6.42 4.14 6.67
N GLN A 76 5.93 4.74 5.59
CA GLN A 76 5.85 4.07 4.29
C GLN A 76 7.22 3.66 3.75
N PHE A 77 8.26 4.45 4.02
CA PHE A 77 9.64 4.07 3.72
C PHE A 77 10.08 2.84 4.55
N PHE A 78 9.79 2.80 5.86
CA PHE A 78 10.12 1.64 6.70
C PHE A 78 9.38 0.37 6.26
N VAL A 79 8.11 0.50 5.83
CA VAL A 79 7.38 -0.62 5.20
C VAL A 79 8.11 -1.07 3.94
N GLY A 80 8.52 -0.15 3.09
CA GLY A 80 9.31 -0.45 1.89
C GLY A 80 10.58 -1.24 2.21
N CYS A 81 11.34 -0.81 3.23
CA CYS A 81 12.52 -1.52 3.69
C CYS A 81 12.21 -2.95 4.19
N SER A 82 11.02 -3.19 4.71
CA SER A 82 10.62 -4.51 5.24
C SER A 82 10.16 -5.50 4.15
N VAL A 83 9.67 -5.00 3.01
CA VAL A 83 9.08 -5.83 1.95
C VAL A 83 9.93 -5.91 0.68
N GLU A 84 10.86 -4.96 0.49
CA GLU A 84 11.74 -4.88 -0.68
C GLU A 84 13.21 -4.98 -0.25
N PRO A 85 13.85 -6.15 -0.41
CA PRO A 85 15.23 -6.39 0.05
C PRO A 85 16.29 -5.47 -0.59
N ARG A 86 15.96 -4.82 -1.72
CA ARG A 86 16.86 -3.88 -2.39
C ARG A 86 16.95 -2.52 -1.70
N LEU A 87 15.98 -2.18 -0.83
CA LEU A 87 16.07 -0.99 0.01
C LEU A 87 16.99 -1.30 1.20
N CYS A 88 17.88 -0.37 1.52
CA CYS A 88 18.94 -0.57 2.53
C CYS A 88 18.36 -0.85 3.93
N MET A 89 18.49 -2.08 4.41
CA MET A 89 17.91 -2.55 5.68
C MET A 89 18.80 -2.28 6.91
N GLU A 90 20.12 -2.39 6.76
CA GLU A 90 21.05 -2.35 7.91
C GLU A 90 20.98 -1.00 8.63
N ALA A 91 21.00 0.10 7.89
CA ALA A 91 21.03 1.44 8.46
C ALA A 91 19.74 1.82 9.24
N VAL A 92 18.65 1.07 9.07
CA VAL A 92 17.38 1.35 9.76
C VAL A 92 17.03 0.32 10.83
N LYS A 93 17.87 -0.69 11.06
CA LYS A 93 17.56 -1.76 12.03
C LYS A 93 17.35 -1.23 13.44
N ASP A 94 18.22 -0.33 13.87
CA ASP A 94 18.26 0.17 15.25
C ASP A 94 17.28 1.34 15.50
N MET A 95 16.49 1.73 14.49
CA MET A 95 15.55 2.85 14.59
C MET A 95 14.16 2.41 15.12
N TRP A 96 14.12 1.49 16.07
CA TRP A 96 12.86 0.88 16.53
C TRP A 96 11.89 1.92 17.12
N ALA A 97 12.37 2.87 17.92
CA ALA A 97 11.52 3.89 18.54
C ALA A 97 10.87 4.82 17.50
N LEU A 98 11.66 5.28 16.52
CA LEU A 98 11.13 6.10 15.43
C LEU A 98 10.14 5.30 14.56
N LYS A 99 10.41 4.03 14.28
CA LYS A 99 9.50 3.15 13.54
C LYS A 99 8.15 3.02 14.23
N GLU A 100 8.14 2.83 15.54
CA GLU A 100 6.91 2.71 16.31
C GLU A 100 6.12 4.03 16.28
N THR A 101 6.76 5.17 16.56
CA THR A 101 6.10 6.47 16.48
C THR A 101 5.55 6.76 15.08
N CYS A 102 6.32 6.43 14.02
CA CYS A 102 5.85 6.57 12.65
C CYS A 102 4.63 5.68 12.36
N ARG A 103 4.64 4.45 12.88
CA ARG A 103 3.54 3.51 12.75
C ARG A 103 2.28 4.02 13.45
N GLU A 104 2.40 4.46 14.70
CA GLU A 104 1.30 5.03 15.48
C GLU A 104 0.69 6.25 14.76
N ALA A 105 1.53 7.17 14.27
CA ALA A 105 1.08 8.31 13.49
C ALA A 105 0.31 7.90 12.23
N PHE A 106 0.79 6.88 11.52
CA PHE A 106 0.15 6.34 10.33
C PHE A 106 -1.18 5.65 10.64
N GLU A 107 -1.26 4.92 11.77
CA GLU A 107 -2.48 4.28 12.23
C GLU A 107 -3.55 5.28 12.70
N CYS A 108 -3.13 6.40 13.25
CA CYS A 108 -4.03 7.48 13.68
C CYS A 108 -4.55 8.33 12.51
N ALA A 109 -3.86 8.36 11.38
CA ALA A 109 -4.25 9.11 10.18
C ALA A 109 -5.40 8.40 9.43
N LYS A 110 -6.60 8.38 10.03
CA LYS A 110 -7.79 7.73 9.46
C LYS A 110 -8.53 8.64 8.50
N SER A 111 -8.98 8.08 7.36
CA SER A 111 -10.07 8.63 6.56
C SER A 111 -11.37 7.92 6.91
N ALA A 112 -12.49 8.65 6.87
CA ALA A 112 -13.80 8.01 7.02
C ALA A 112 -14.20 7.36 5.69
N PRO A 113 -14.83 6.16 5.70
CA PRO A 113 -15.29 5.51 4.49
C PRO A 113 -16.33 6.38 3.75
N SER A 114 -16.19 6.47 2.45
CA SER A 114 -17.11 7.22 1.60
C SER A 114 -18.49 6.52 1.52
N VAL A 115 -19.51 7.26 1.08
CA VAL A 115 -20.85 6.68 0.85
C VAL A 115 -20.76 5.55 -0.18
N THR A 116 -20.00 5.76 -1.25
CA THR A 116 -19.84 4.76 -2.32
C THR A 116 -19.07 3.53 -1.85
N GLN A 117 -18.03 3.70 -1.03
CA GLN A 117 -17.32 2.57 -0.42
C GLN A 117 -18.27 1.70 0.42
N ARG A 118 -19.17 2.31 1.18
CA ARG A 118 -20.21 1.58 1.94
C ARG A 118 -21.17 0.83 1.02
N GLN A 119 -21.57 1.41 -0.11
CA GLN A 119 -22.42 0.73 -1.09
C GLN A 119 -21.73 -0.51 -1.69
N VAL A 120 -20.43 -0.43 -1.99
CA VAL A 120 -19.65 -1.59 -2.46
C VAL A 120 -19.64 -2.68 -1.38
N SER A 121 -19.36 -2.31 -0.13
CA SER A 121 -19.34 -3.23 1.00
C SER A 121 -20.70 -3.92 1.23
N GLU A 122 -21.79 -3.17 1.17
CA GLU A 122 -23.15 -3.70 1.30
C GLU A 122 -23.49 -4.68 0.17
N THR A 123 -23.11 -4.35 -1.08
CA THR A 123 -23.31 -5.24 -2.22
C THR A 123 -22.55 -6.56 -2.04
N LEU A 124 -21.29 -6.50 -1.59
CA LEU A 124 -20.50 -7.71 -1.30
C LEU A 124 -21.17 -8.60 -0.22
N ARG A 125 -21.75 -7.98 0.83
CA ARG A 125 -22.52 -8.70 1.86
C ARG A 125 -23.79 -9.32 1.30
N HIS A 126 -24.53 -8.63 0.43
CA HIS A 126 -25.71 -9.18 -0.26
C HIS A 126 -25.36 -10.37 -1.16
N MET A 127 -24.16 -10.39 -1.73
CA MET A 127 -23.64 -11.55 -2.46
C MET A 127 -23.31 -12.76 -1.56
N GLY A 128 -23.50 -12.64 -0.23
CA GLY A 128 -23.23 -13.70 0.75
C GLY A 128 -21.78 -13.78 1.22
N LEU A 129 -20.96 -12.79 0.92
CA LEU A 129 -19.58 -12.72 1.36
C LEU A 129 -19.47 -12.10 2.77
N THR A 130 -18.46 -12.53 3.53
CA THR A 130 -18.11 -11.88 4.80
C THR A 130 -17.18 -10.71 4.51
N VAL A 131 -17.53 -9.52 4.99
CA VAL A 131 -16.77 -8.29 4.73
C VAL A 131 -16.40 -7.63 6.05
N GLU A 132 -15.11 -7.41 6.26
CA GLU A 132 -14.55 -6.56 7.30
C GLU A 132 -14.16 -5.21 6.68
N ASP A 133 -14.88 -4.15 7.08
CA ASP A 133 -14.58 -2.79 6.59
C ASP A 133 -13.39 -2.20 7.34
N GLU A 134 -12.60 -1.38 6.62
CA GLU A 134 -11.43 -0.70 7.17
C GLU A 134 -10.46 -1.66 7.91
N ALA A 135 -10.34 -2.88 7.38
CA ALA A 135 -9.45 -3.89 7.93
C ALA A 135 -8.00 -3.39 7.90
N ARG A 136 -7.23 -3.70 8.94
CA ARG A 136 -5.86 -3.22 9.02
C ARG A 136 -4.86 -4.32 8.73
N CYS A 137 -3.97 -4.07 7.77
CA CYS A 137 -2.84 -4.94 7.53
C CYS A 137 -1.85 -4.85 8.69
N LEU A 138 -1.72 -5.92 9.49
CA LEU A 138 -0.88 -5.95 10.70
C LEU A 138 0.60 -5.65 10.42
N ARG A 139 1.10 -6.02 9.23
CA ARG A 139 2.52 -5.83 8.87
C ARG A 139 2.85 -4.44 8.38
N SER A 140 1.93 -3.77 7.69
CA SER A 140 2.17 -2.47 7.08
C SER A 140 1.38 -1.32 7.70
N ALA A 141 0.43 -1.62 8.59
CA ALA A 141 -0.53 -0.67 9.13
C ALA A 141 -1.45 0.02 8.10
N TYR A 142 -1.35 -0.34 6.81
CA TYR A 142 -2.30 0.17 5.82
C TYR A 142 -3.72 -0.27 6.13
N SER A 143 -4.67 0.64 6.03
CA SER A 143 -6.09 0.31 6.01
C SER A 143 -6.43 -0.32 4.66
N ILE A 144 -7.24 -1.35 4.68
CA ILE A 144 -7.83 -2.02 3.52
C ILE A 144 -9.31 -1.68 3.58
N ASP A 145 -9.85 -1.07 2.52
CA ASP A 145 -11.23 -0.60 2.55
C ASP A 145 -12.22 -1.72 2.89
N MET A 146 -12.04 -2.90 2.30
CA MET A 146 -12.84 -4.09 2.58
C MET A 146 -11.97 -5.35 2.49
N LEU A 147 -11.84 -6.08 3.59
CA LEU A 147 -11.27 -7.42 3.58
C LEU A 147 -12.42 -8.43 3.42
N VAL A 148 -12.43 -9.14 2.31
CA VAL A 148 -13.55 -9.97 1.88
C VAL A 148 -13.17 -11.44 1.97
N HIS A 149 -14.02 -12.23 2.62
CA HIS A 149 -13.84 -13.67 2.78
C HIS A 149 -15.01 -14.43 2.14
N ASP A 150 -14.68 -15.41 1.30
CA ASP A 150 -15.65 -16.42 0.87
C ASP A 150 -15.69 -17.54 1.90
N SER A 151 -16.81 -17.66 2.60
CA SER A 151 -17.04 -18.72 3.58
C SER A 151 -17.35 -20.09 2.94
N GLY A 152 -17.35 -20.18 1.61
CA GLY A 152 -17.68 -21.42 0.89
C GLY A 152 -19.16 -21.82 0.98
N ARG A 153 -20.03 -20.92 1.45
CA ARG A 153 -21.50 -21.09 1.42
C ARG A 153 -22.06 -20.44 0.16
N GLY A 154 -21.71 -20.97 -1.02
CA GLY A 154 -22.28 -20.51 -2.28
C GLY A 154 -23.80 -20.64 -2.29
N MET A 155 -24.52 -19.66 -2.86
CA MET A 155 -25.96 -19.69 -3.12
C MET A 155 -26.31 -20.77 -4.17
N GLY A 156 -26.02 -22.03 -3.91
CA GLY A 156 -26.28 -23.12 -4.87
C GLY A 156 -25.95 -24.51 -4.35
N GLY A 157 -25.61 -24.67 -3.08
CA GLY A 157 -25.44 -25.99 -2.48
C GLY A 157 -24.20 -26.79 -2.92
N GLU A 158 -23.44 -26.30 -3.89
CA GLU A 158 -22.16 -26.89 -4.25
C GLU A 158 -21.08 -26.37 -3.31
N LYS A 159 -20.48 -27.27 -2.54
CA LYS A 159 -19.30 -26.97 -1.71
C LYS A 159 -18.14 -26.64 -2.63
N ASN A 160 -18.06 -25.37 -3.05
CA ASN A 160 -16.88 -24.89 -3.73
C ASN A 160 -15.78 -24.74 -2.67
N ASN A 161 -14.77 -25.58 -2.73
CA ASN A 161 -13.71 -25.73 -1.73
C ASN A 161 -12.66 -24.60 -1.79
N SER A 162 -12.97 -23.50 -2.46
CA SER A 162 -12.08 -22.35 -2.62
C SER A 162 -12.44 -21.24 -1.62
N LYS A 163 -11.99 -21.38 -0.37
CA LYS A 163 -11.94 -20.27 0.56
C LYS A 163 -10.98 -19.21 0.00
N GLY A 164 -11.54 -18.13 -0.54
CA GLY A 164 -10.77 -16.98 -1.05
C GLY A 164 -10.80 -15.83 -0.05
N THR A 165 -9.72 -15.09 -0.01
CA THR A 165 -9.65 -13.80 0.68
C THR A 165 -9.17 -12.74 -0.29
N TRP A 166 -9.91 -11.65 -0.41
CA TRP A 166 -9.58 -10.51 -1.25
C TRP A 166 -9.49 -9.25 -0.44
N SER A 167 -8.55 -8.39 -0.81
CA SER A 167 -8.47 -7.02 -0.32
C SER A 167 -9.05 -6.11 -1.39
N VAL A 168 -10.28 -5.65 -1.17
CA VAL A 168 -11.02 -4.82 -2.11
C VAL A 168 -10.80 -3.34 -1.74
N GLU A 169 -10.37 -2.56 -2.72
CA GLU A 169 -10.13 -1.12 -2.60
C GLU A 169 -11.11 -0.37 -3.51
N PHE A 170 -11.87 0.57 -2.94
CA PHE A 170 -12.67 1.50 -3.70
C PHE A 170 -11.85 2.73 -4.06
N ASP A 171 -11.50 2.85 -5.31
CA ASP A 171 -10.64 3.93 -5.80
C ASP A 171 -11.48 5.15 -6.24
N GLY A 172 -11.63 6.10 -5.34
CA GLY A 172 -12.26 7.40 -5.61
C GLY A 172 -11.43 8.30 -6.55
N PRO A 173 -11.97 9.46 -6.98
CA PRO A 173 -11.27 10.36 -7.90
C PRO A 173 -9.87 10.79 -7.44
N SER A 174 -9.65 10.97 -6.13
CA SER A 174 -8.35 11.37 -5.56
C SER A 174 -7.25 10.31 -5.70
N HIS A 175 -7.60 9.07 -6.05
CA HIS A 175 -6.65 7.98 -6.29
C HIS A 175 -6.02 8.04 -7.68
N PHE A 176 -6.48 8.96 -8.54
CA PHE A 176 -6.03 9.07 -9.92
C PHE A 176 -5.51 10.46 -10.25
N LEU A 177 -4.58 10.49 -11.19
CA LEU A 177 -4.10 11.71 -11.85
C LEU A 177 -5.13 12.18 -12.89
N ALA A 178 -5.01 13.42 -13.37
CA ALA A 178 -5.83 13.93 -14.46
C ALA A 178 -5.73 13.11 -15.76
N SER A 179 -4.66 12.34 -15.93
CA SER A 179 -4.48 11.40 -17.05
C SER A 179 -5.25 10.08 -16.88
N GLY A 180 -5.94 9.86 -15.75
CA GLY A 180 -6.58 8.60 -15.41
C GLY A 180 -5.63 7.53 -14.83
N ALA A 181 -4.33 7.78 -14.79
CA ALA A 181 -3.37 6.87 -14.16
C ALA A 181 -3.46 6.97 -12.62
N PRO A 182 -3.26 5.88 -11.88
CA PRO A 182 -3.23 5.92 -10.42
C PRO A 182 -2.11 6.84 -9.90
N THR A 183 -2.35 7.50 -8.76
CA THR A 183 -1.33 8.31 -8.08
C THR A 183 -0.19 7.43 -7.56
N GLY A 184 0.97 8.04 -7.29
CA GLY A 184 2.11 7.35 -6.68
C GLY A 184 1.77 6.71 -5.34
N ALA A 185 0.97 7.38 -4.50
CA ALA A 185 0.51 6.85 -3.22
C ALA A 185 -0.37 5.60 -3.40
N THR A 186 -1.31 5.62 -4.35
CA THR A 186 -2.16 4.47 -4.67
C THR A 186 -1.33 3.28 -5.16
N LEU A 187 -0.39 3.52 -6.07
CA LEU A 187 0.50 2.49 -6.57
C LEU A 187 1.38 1.89 -5.47
N LEU A 188 1.91 2.73 -4.58
CA LEU A 188 2.75 2.29 -3.47
C LEU A 188 1.98 1.41 -2.48
N LYS A 189 0.78 1.83 -2.05
CA LYS A 189 -0.12 1.02 -1.21
C LYS A 189 -0.39 -0.34 -1.83
N ARG A 190 -0.81 -0.35 -3.10
CA ARG A 190 -1.11 -1.59 -3.84
C ARG A 190 0.11 -2.51 -3.90
N ARG A 191 1.27 -1.96 -4.23
CA ARG A 191 2.52 -2.73 -4.32
C ARG A 191 2.90 -3.37 -2.99
N TYR A 192 2.81 -2.62 -1.89
CA TYR A 192 3.13 -3.14 -0.57
C TYR A 192 2.16 -4.25 -0.14
N LEU A 193 0.86 -4.06 -0.30
CA LEU A 193 -0.12 -5.07 0.03
C LEU A 193 0.09 -6.35 -0.80
N GLN A 194 0.40 -6.23 -2.10
CA GLN A 194 0.71 -7.39 -2.96
C GLN A 194 1.98 -8.12 -2.50
N LEU A 195 3.05 -7.40 -2.14
CA LEU A 195 4.28 -8.01 -1.60
C LEU A 195 4.06 -8.69 -0.24
N LEU A 196 3.05 -8.23 0.51
CA LEU A 196 2.61 -8.83 1.77
C LEU A 196 1.66 -10.01 1.58
N GLY A 197 1.34 -10.38 0.33
CA GLY A 197 0.54 -11.55 -0.01
C GLY A 197 -0.97 -11.26 -0.15
N HIS A 198 -1.40 -10.01 -0.18
CA HIS A 198 -2.80 -9.66 -0.40
C HIS A 198 -3.20 -9.82 -1.86
N THR A 199 -4.36 -10.43 -2.11
CA THR A 199 -5.00 -10.43 -3.42
C THR A 199 -5.84 -9.17 -3.55
N LEU A 200 -5.34 -8.20 -4.30
CA LEU A 200 -5.98 -6.90 -4.45
C LEU A 200 -7.03 -6.91 -5.55
N VAL A 201 -8.17 -6.33 -5.25
CA VAL A 201 -9.26 -6.03 -6.20
C VAL A 201 -9.53 -4.54 -6.16
N SER A 202 -9.30 -3.86 -7.28
CA SER A 202 -9.58 -2.43 -7.42
C SER A 202 -10.97 -2.23 -8.01
N VAL A 203 -11.75 -1.36 -7.39
CA VAL A 203 -13.07 -0.90 -7.82
C VAL A 203 -12.97 0.60 -8.12
N PRO A 204 -12.60 1.00 -9.35
CA PRO A 204 -12.55 2.41 -9.73
C PRO A 204 -13.94 3.04 -9.74
N TYR A 205 -14.04 4.29 -9.24
CA TYR A 205 -15.31 4.99 -9.12
C TYR A 205 -16.09 5.06 -10.44
N TRP A 206 -15.40 5.28 -11.57
CA TRP A 206 -16.09 5.38 -12.89
C TRP A 206 -16.61 4.04 -13.42
N GLU A 207 -16.08 2.91 -12.99
CA GLU A 207 -16.61 1.59 -13.32
C GLU A 207 -17.86 1.31 -12.49
N TRP A 208 -17.79 1.64 -11.18
CA TRP A 208 -18.92 1.50 -10.27
C TRP A 208 -20.12 2.37 -10.65
N GLU A 209 -19.88 3.63 -11.01
CA GLU A 209 -20.91 4.59 -11.42
C GLU A 209 -21.64 4.20 -12.72
N ARG A 210 -21.02 3.39 -13.57
CA ARG A 210 -21.65 2.85 -14.78
C ARG A 210 -22.68 1.77 -14.50
N CYS A 211 -22.58 1.08 -13.36
CA CYS A 211 -23.50 0.02 -12.99
C CYS A 211 -24.84 0.59 -12.53
N GLN A 212 -25.90 0.34 -13.31
CA GLN A 212 -27.25 0.79 -13.04
C GLN A 212 -28.07 -0.31 -12.36
N GLY A 213 -28.23 -0.22 -11.05
CA GLY A 213 -29.01 -1.18 -10.28
C GLY A 213 -28.20 -2.26 -9.57
N ALA A 214 -28.89 -3.04 -8.73
CA ALA A 214 -28.26 -4.01 -7.86
C ALA A 214 -27.63 -5.17 -8.65
N ASP A 215 -28.34 -5.71 -9.63
CA ASP A 215 -27.89 -6.87 -10.39
C ASP A 215 -26.60 -6.59 -11.17
N GLU A 216 -26.50 -5.41 -11.82
CA GLU A 216 -25.29 -5.02 -12.54
C GLU A 216 -24.10 -4.83 -11.60
N ARG A 217 -24.33 -4.25 -10.42
CA ARG A 217 -23.31 -4.08 -9.39
C ARG A 217 -22.80 -5.42 -8.86
N GLU A 218 -23.69 -6.35 -8.58
CA GLU A 218 -23.31 -7.71 -8.17
C GLU A 218 -22.53 -8.43 -9.28
N GLN A 219 -23.01 -8.37 -10.53
CA GLN A 219 -22.32 -8.98 -11.67
C GLN A 219 -20.93 -8.39 -11.88
N TYR A 220 -20.79 -7.07 -11.76
CA TYR A 220 -19.53 -6.38 -11.85
C TYR A 220 -18.55 -6.86 -10.77
N LEU A 221 -18.95 -6.86 -9.48
CA LEU A 221 -18.10 -7.31 -8.39
C LEU A 221 -17.73 -8.78 -8.52
N ARG A 222 -18.67 -9.65 -8.92
CA ARG A 222 -18.39 -11.07 -9.19
C ARG A 222 -17.31 -11.23 -10.24
N SER A 223 -17.43 -10.51 -11.37
CA SER A 223 -16.42 -10.52 -12.43
C SER A 223 -15.03 -10.07 -11.94
N LYS A 224 -14.98 -9.04 -11.08
CA LYS A 224 -13.72 -8.54 -10.49
C LYS A 224 -13.07 -9.58 -9.55
N LEU A 225 -13.85 -10.21 -8.69
CA LEU A 225 -13.37 -11.22 -7.76
C LEU A 225 -12.90 -12.49 -8.49
N ASP A 226 -13.64 -12.96 -9.49
CA ASP A 226 -13.30 -14.14 -10.29
C ASP A 226 -12.03 -13.90 -11.14
N GLY A 227 -11.81 -12.68 -11.62
CA GLY A 227 -10.62 -12.29 -12.35
C GLY A 227 -9.35 -12.24 -11.50
N CYS A 228 -9.50 -12.11 -10.19
CA CYS A 228 -8.40 -12.09 -9.23
C CYS A 228 -8.37 -13.43 -8.48
N ARG A 229 -7.41 -14.30 -8.79
CA ARG A 229 -7.26 -15.57 -8.05
C ARG A 229 -6.88 -15.28 -6.61
N PRO A 230 -7.70 -15.73 -5.61
CA PRO A 230 -7.37 -15.52 -4.21
C PRO A 230 -6.05 -16.23 -3.87
N PHE A 231 -5.21 -15.56 -3.11
CA PHE A 231 -4.01 -16.17 -2.56
C PHE A 231 -4.44 -17.31 -1.61
N LYS A 232 -4.09 -18.53 -1.96
CA LYS A 232 -4.27 -19.66 -1.04
C LYS A 232 -3.18 -19.52 0.04
N PHE A 233 -3.55 -19.17 1.24
CA PHE A 233 -2.70 -19.37 2.41
C PHE A 233 -2.50 -20.89 2.58
N SER A 234 -1.57 -21.49 1.83
CA SER A 234 -1.00 -22.75 2.23
C SER A 234 -0.21 -22.44 3.50
N LYS A 235 -0.67 -23.06 4.61
CA LYS A 235 -0.01 -23.15 5.89
C LYS A 235 1.46 -22.74 5.81
N MET A 236 1.72 -21.43 5.95
CA MET A 236 3.07 -21.01 6.28
C MET A 236 3.20 -21.22 7.78
N GLU A 237 3.86 -22.28 8.07
CA GLU A 237 4.22 -22.84 9.35
C GLU A 237 4.56 -21.75 10.36
N ARG A 238 4.01 -21.96 11.54
CA ARG A 238 4.56 -21.44 12.79
C ARG A 238 6.05 -21.79 12.81
N LEU A 239 6.88 -20.90 12.33
CA LEU A 239 8.31 -20.98 12.57
C LEU A 239 8.59 -20.21 13.85
N GLY A 240 8.84 -21.02 14.89
CA GLY A 240 9.79 -20.74 15.93
C GLY A 240 9.27 -19.97 17.13
N SER A 241 8.57 -20.69 18.03
CA SER A 241 8.90 -20.57 19.45
C SER A 241 10.07 -21.53 19.70
N ASP A 242 11.26 -21.02 19.81
CA ASP A 242 12.33 -21.51 20.68
C ASP A 242 13.31 -20.35 20.91
#